data_6bc212a4405b81368b8d440f1251e4e5
#
_entry.id   6bc212a4405b81368b8d440f1251e4e5
#
_cell.length_a   1.000
_cell.length_b   1.000
_cell.length_c   1.000
_cell.angle_alpha   90.00
_cell.angle_beta   90.00
_cell.angle_gamma   90.00
#
_symmetry.space_group_name_H-M   'P 1'
#
loop_
_entity.id
_entity.type
_entity.pdbx_description
1 polymer ?
#
loop_
_entity_poly.entity_id
_entity_poly.type
_entity_poly.pdbx_seq_one_letter_code
_entity_poly.pdbx_strand_id
1 'polypeptide(L)' 'MTAAEYKATREHLGTQAEVAAMLGVNRVTVAKRENGTMTITNEAVLAIQSLRRPRRVRKSENREYH' A
#
# COMPACT_ATOMS: atom_id res chain seq x y z
N MET A 1 11.34 -2.36 6.90
CA MET A 1 10.50 -1.14 7.00
C MET A 1 10.01 -0.96 8.42
N THR A 2 10.13 0.23 8.95
CA THR A 2 9.66 0.51 10.29
C THR A 2 8.18 0.87 10.26
N ALA A 3 7.55 0.90 11.44
CA ALA A 3 6.15 1.30 11.53
C ALA A 3 5.95 2.73 11.01
N ALA A 4 6.90 3.61 11.32
CA ALA A 4 6.82 5.00 10.84
C ALA A 4 6.92 5.09 9.33
N GLU A 5 7.80 4.29 8.73
CA GLU A 5 7.92 4.25 7.27
C GLU A 5 6.68 3.68 6.62
N TYR A 6 6.10 2.67 7.23
CA TYR A 6 4.88 2.07 6.72
C TYR A 6 3.75 3.10 6.73
N LYS A 7 3.64 3.83 7.83
CA LYS A 7 2.61 4.86 7.95
C LYS A 7 2.81 5.96 6.92
N ALA A 8 4.04 6.43 6.73
CA ALA A 8 4.32 7.47 5.75
C ALA A 8 3.97 7.01 4.34
N THR A 9 4.32 5.77 4.01
CA THR A 9 3.99 5.21 2.70
C THR A 9 2.49 5.12 2.53
N ARG A 10 1.80 4.65 3.56
CA ARG A 10 0.34 4.53 3.51
C ARG A 10 -0.31 5.90 3.32
N GLU A 11 0.18 6.93 3.99
CA GLU A 11 -0.40 8.26 3.89
C GLU A 11 -0.31 8.83 2.47
N HIS A 12 0.74 8.46 1.76
CA HIS A 12 0.86 8.86 0.36
C HIS A 12 -0.17 8.17 -0.52
N LEU A 13 -0.64 7.03 -0.12
CA LEU A 13 -1.56 6.23 -0.92
C LEU A 13 -3.03 6.52 -0.63
N GLY A 14 -3.32 6.95 0.59
CA GLY A 14 -4.68 7.24 0.99
C GLY A 14 -4.91 6.99 2.46
N THR A 15 -6.17 6.84 2.84
CA THR A 15 -6.52 6.57 4.23
C THR A 15 -6.25 5.11 4.57
N GLN A 16 -6.28 4.80 5.86
CA GLN A 16 -6.11 3.41 6.30
C GLN A 16 -7.14 2.48 5.64
N ALA A 17 -8.38 2.92 5.57
CA ALA A 17 -9.44 2.11 4.98
C ALA A 17 -9.21 1.91 3.48
N GLU A 18 -8.79 2.95 2.78
CA GLU A 18 -8.55 2.85 1.35
C GLU A 18 -7.40 1.89 1.04
N VAL A 19 -6.30 2.03 1.79
CA VAL A 19 -5.14 1.19 1.55
C VAL A 19 -5.42 -0.25 1.97
N ALA A 20 -6.16 -0.44 3.07
CA ALA A 20 -6.54 -1.78 3.49
C ALA A 20 -7.35 -2.48 2.40
N ALA A 21 -8.27 -1.76 1.77
CA ALA A 21 -9.06 -2.32 0.68
C ALA A 21 -8.16 -2.70 -0.51
N MET A 22 -7.19 -1.84 -0.84
CA MET A 22 -6.28 -2.13 -1.94
C MET A 22 -5.38 -3.33 -1.64
N LEU A 23 -5.01 -3.51 -0.38
CA LEU A 23 -4.16 -4.62 0.02
C LEU A 23 -4.94 -5.91 0.26
N GLY A 24 -6.25 -5.80 0.36
CA GLY A 24 -7.08 -6.97 0.66
C GLY A 24 -7.00 -7.40 2.11
N VAL A 25 -6.74 -6.45 3.01
CA VAL A 25 -6.65 -6.75 4.45
C VAL A 25 -7.63 -5.87 5.22
N ASN A 26 -7.76 -6.17 6.50
CA ASN A 26 -8.62 -5.39 7.37
C ASN A 26 -7.94 -4.07 7.72
N ARG A 27 -8.72 -3.00 7.87
CA ARG A 27 -8.17 -1.71 8.28
C ARG A 27 -7.42 -1.79 9.60
N VAL A 28 -7.89 -2.64 10.51
CA VAL A 28 -7.22 -2.83 11.79
C VAL A 28 -5.81 -3.36 11.60
N THR A 29 -5.60 -4.22 10.60
CA THR A 29 -4.28 -4.75 10.29
C THR A 29 -3.33 -3.61 9.91
N VAL A 30 -3.79 -2.69 9.07
CA VAL A 30 -2.98 -1.54 8.67
C VAL A 30 -2.66 -0.69 9.89
N ALA A 31 -3.66 -0.42 10.72
CA ALA A 31 -3.47 0.39 11.93
C ALA A 31 -2.43 -0.25 12.86
N LYS A 32 -2.50 -1.57 13.05
CA LYS A 32 -1.55 -2.26 13.93
C LYS A 32 -0.12 -2.21 13.39
N ARG A 33 0.03 -2.28 12.08
CA ARG A 33 1.36 -2.16 11.49
C ARG A 33 1.92 -0.76 11.70
N GLU A 34 1.07 0.25 11.64
CA GLU A 34 1.51 1.64 11.78
C GLU A 34 1.86 1.99 13.22
N ASN A 35 1.23 1.35 14.19
CA ASN A 35 1.52 1.67 15.59
C ASN A 35 2.54 0.71 16.22
N GLY A 36 3.08 -0.21 15.42
CA GLY A 36 4.12 -1.11 15.89
C GLY A 36 3.62 -2.33 16.64
N THR A 37 2.30 -2.53 16.70
CA THR A 37 1.73 -3.66 17.42
C THR A 37 1.89 -4.96 16.61
N MET A 38 1.95 -4.87 15.31
CA MET A 38 2.06 -6.03 14.44
C MET A 38 3.33 -5.92 13.60
N THR A 39 4.05 -7.03 13.48
CA THR A 39 5.27 -7.08 12.66
C THR A 39 4.95 -6.81 11.20
N ILE A 40 5.77 -6.01 10.56
CA ILE A 40 5.64 -5.72 9.14
C ILE A 40 6.53 -6.72 8.42
N THR A 41 5.93 -7.74 7.83
CA THR A 41 6.67 -8.80 7.14
C THR A 41 7.16 -8.32 5.79
N ASN A 42 8.08 -9.07 5.18
CA ASN A 42 8.54 -8.75 3.84
C ASN A 42 7.39 -8.73 2.85
N GLU A 43 6.44 -9.62 3.02
CA GLU A 43 5.28 -9.64 2.14
C GLU A 43 4.47 -8.36 2.28
N ALA A 44 4.33 -7.87 3.51
CA ALA A 44 3.60 -6.63 3.73
C ALA A 44 4.33 -5.45 3.10
N VAL A 45 5.66 -5.43 3.20
CA VAL A 45 6.47 -4.39 2.59
C VAL A 45 6.31 -4.41 1.07
N LEU A 46 6.44 -5.58 0.47
CA LEU A 46 6.31 -5.71 -0.97
C LEU A 46 4.92 -5.32 -1.45
N ALA A 47 3.90 -5.69 -0.69
CA ALA A 47 2.54 -5.38 -1.06
C ALA A 47 2.29 -3.87 -1.08
N ILE A 48 2.72 -3.17 -0.02
CA ILE A 48 2.46 -1.74 0.03
C ILE A 48 3.35 -0.98 -0.96
N GLN A 49 4.57 -1.44 -1.18
CA GLN A 49 5.44 -0.83 -2.18
C GLN A 49 4.90 -1.04 -3.59
N SER A 50 4.25 -2.15 -3.82
CA SER A 50 3.61 -2.42 -5.09
C SER A 50 2.54 -1.38 -5.39
N LEU A 51 1.81 -0.94 -4.38
CA LEU A 51 0.79 0.09 -4.57
C LEU A 51 1.39 1.46 -4.86
N ARG A 52 2.63 1.69 -4.40
CA ARG A 52 3.28 2.97 -4.66
C ARG A 52 3.71 3.14 -6.08
N ARG A 53 3.87 2.06 -6.81
CA ARG A 53 4.36 2.16 -8.16
C ARG A 53 3.42 2.90 -9.03
N PRO A 54 3.91 3.75 -9.90
CA PRO A 54 3.03 4.41 -10.86
C PRO A 54 2.33 3.39 -11.71
N ARG A 55 1.06 3.57 -11.85
CA ARG A 55 0.34 2.66 -12.65
C ARG A 55 0.06 3.19 -13.95
N ARG A 56 0.36 4.40 -14.20
CA ARG A 56 0.08 5.02 -15.42
C ARG A 56 0.70 4.33 -16.57
N VAL A 57 1.65 3.53 -16.28
CA VAL A 57 2.24 2.81 -17.34
C VAL A 57 1.24 2.07 -18.13
N ARG A 58 0.26 1.58 -17.46
CA ARG A 58 -0.66 0.83 -18.14
C ARG A 58 -1.55 1.58 -18.90
N LYS A 59 -1.77 2.72 -18.58
CA LYS A 59 -2.64 3.41 -19.27
C LYS A 59 -2.20 3.78 -20.48
N SER A 60 -1.08 3.89 -20.58
CA SER A 60 -0.68 4.30 -21.80
C SER A 60 -0.87 3.28 -22.78
N GLU A 61 -1.00 2.41 -22.54
CA GLU A 61 -1.11 1.57 -23.44
C GLU A 61 -2.22 1.25 -23.93
N ASN A 62 -2.66 1.45 -23.64
CA ASN A 62 -3.43 1.28 -24.14
C ASN A 62 -3.98 1.62 -24.86
N ARG A 63 -4.04 1.95 -24.94
CA ARG A 63 -4.58 2.20 -25.63
C ARG A 63 -4.54 2.32 -26.61
N GLU A 64 -4.47 2.31 -26.95
CA GLU A 64 -4.50 2.44 -27.89
C GLU A 64 -4.46 1.97 -28.65
N TYR A 65 -4.52 1.51 -28.83
CA TYR A 65 -4.71 1.08 -29.67
C TYR A 65 -5.10 1.13 -30.32
N HIS A 66 -5.04 1.30 -30.28
CA HIS A 66 -5.54 1.39 -30.89
C HIS A 66 -5.59 1.51 -31.50
#